data_51b11ecafba5a2e23a36e2ee74bedd31
#
_entry.id   51b11ecafba5a2e23a36e2ee74bedd31
#
_cell.length_a   1.000
_cell.length_b   1.000
_cell.length_c   1.000
_cell.angle_alpha   90.00
_cell.angle_beta   90.00
_cell.angle_gamma   90.00
#
_symmetry.space_group_name_H-M   'P 1'
#
loop_
_entity.id
_entity.type
_entity.pdbx_description
1 polymer ?
#
loop_
_entity_poly.entity_id
_entity_poly.type
_entity_poly.pdbx_seq_one_letter_code
_entity_poly.pdbx_strand_id
1 'polypeptide(L)'
;RSILMDTLEAVEYDFGVRLSIMLGQVWSQTGHQVLSDLIKAERDLFKNWWRQGHQGFRTFSQLYLWSMGERIVDLRVIKEYLHQMIVDQDQIQEIILSLWENSAVLTKTAQQLYLHRNSLQYKIDKWEELTGLQLKELTDLTLCYQLILPDII
;
A
#
# COMPACT_ATOMS: atom_id res chain seq x y z
N ARG A 1 12.37 8.27 -2.93
CA ARG A 1 12.84 6.91 -2.53
C ARG A 1 14.36 6.79 -2.51
N SER A 2 15.09 7.30 -3.53
CA SER A 2 16.56 7.25 -3.56
C SER A 2 17.19 8.09 -2.43
N ILE A 3 16.74 9.33 -2.21
CA ILE A 3 17.28 10.22 -1.17
C ILE A 3 17.17 9.59 0.23
N LEU A 4 16.06 8.92 0.55
CA LEU A 4 15.88 8.24 1.82
C LEU A 4 16.86 7.07 1.97
N MET A 5 17.07 6.28 0.91
CA MET A 5 18.02 5.17 0.91
C MET A 5 19.46 5.64 1.08
N ASP A 6 19.85 6.68 0.33
CA ASP A 6 21.20 7.27 0.44
C ASP A 6 21.46 7.81 1.85
N THR A 7 20.44 8.44 2.47
CA THR A 7 20.54 8.93 3.86
C THR A 7 20.67 7.79 4.85
N LEU A 8 19.94 6.70 4.66
CA LEU A 8 20.03 5.52 5.52
C LEU A 8 21.40 4.86 5.47
N GLU A 9 21.93 4.66 4.27
CA GLU A 9 23.27 4.08 4.06
C GLU A 9 24.34 4.95 4.71
N ALA A 10 24.23 6.28 4.60
CA ALA A 10 25.15 7.21 5.27
C ALA A 10 25.07 7.07 6.81
N VAL A 11 23.89 7.02 7.39
CA VAL A 11 23.70 6.84 8.84
C VAL A 11 24.23 5.50 9.31
N GLU A 12 23.95 4.41 8.58
CA GLU A 12 24.50 3.08 8.92
C GLU A 12 26.02 3.07 8.89
N TYR A 13 26.63 3.74 7.90
CA TYR A 13 28.09 3.84 7.76
C TYR A 13 28.72 4.67 8.87
N ASP A 14 28.14 5.86 9.16
CA ASP A 14 28.71 6.81 10.13
C ASP A 14 28.62 6.29 11.58
N PHE A 15 27.58 5.57 11.90
CA PHE A 15 27.32 5.08 13.26
C PHE A 15 27.65 3.60 13.48
N GLY A 16 28.00 2.87 12.43
CA GLY A 16 28.33 1.43 12.50
C GLY A 16 27.14 0.57 12.95
N VAL A 17 25.91 1.01 12.68
CA VAL A 17 24.65 0.35 13.07
C VAL A 17 23.90 -0.15 11.84
N ARG A 18 23.03 -1.14 12.02
CA ARG A 18 22.08 -1.58 11.00
C ARG A 18 20.70 -1.08 11.34
N LEU A 19 20.04 -0.43 10.39
CA LEU A 19 18.72 0.13 10.58
C LEU A 19 17.63 -0.75 9.95
N SER A 20 16.48 -0.79 10.59
CA SER A 20 15.27 -1.39 10.07
C SER A 20 14.17 -0.33 10.06
N ILE A 21 13.66 -0.02 8.88
CA ILE A 21 12.71 1.07 8.68
C ILE A 21 11.53 0.59 7.84
N MET A 22 10.35 1.00 8.24
CA MET A 22 9.14 0.87 7.44
C MET A 22 8.59 2.25 7.10
N LEU A 23 8.28 2.47 5.83
CA LEU A 23 7.41 3.57 5.42
C LEU A 23 5.97 3.16 5.69
N GLY A 24 5.35 3.81 6.66
CA GLY A 24 3.98 3.54 7.08
C GLY A 24 2.92 3.99 6.09
N GLN A 25 1.67 3.67 6.41
CA GLN A 25 0.51 3.98 5.60
C GLN A 25 -0.15 5.30 6.02
N VAL A 26 -0.88 5.92 5.10
CA VAL A 26 -1.75 7.06 5.40
C VAL A 26 -3.11 6.55 5.88
N TRP A 27 -3.45 6.82 7.14
CA TRP A 27 -4.74 6.47 7.74
C TRP A 27 -5.63 7.72 7.80
N SER A 28 -6.42 7.94 6.76
CA SER A 28 -7.33 9.07 6.65
C SER A 28 -8.78 8.67 6.95
N GLN A 29 -9.60 9.66 7.31
CA GLN A 29 -11.07 9.52 7.48
C GLN A 29 -11.51 8.41 8.45
N THR A 30 -10.81 8.26 9.58
CA THR A 30 -11.11 7.25 10.60
C THR A 30 -11.54 7.88 11.92
N GLY A 31 -12.41 7.18 12.67
CA GLY A 31 -12.65 7.48 14.09
C GLY A 31 -11.46 7.06 14.96
N HIS A 32 -11.34 7.66 16.16
CA HIS A 32 -10.20 7.44 17.07
C HIS A 32 -9.91 5.96 17.38
N GLN A 33 -10.95 5.17 17.63
CA GLN A 33 -10.77 3.75 17.96
C GLN A 33 -10.20 2.96 16.78
N VAL A 34 -10.76 3.16 15.60
CA VAL A 34 -10.29 2.48 14.37
C VAL A 34 -8.86 2.89 14.04
N LEU A 35 -8.51 4.17 14.19
CA LEU A 35 -7.15 4.66 13.98
C LEU A 35 -6.16 3.99 14.93
N SER A 36 -6.51 3.85 16.20
CA SER A 36 -5.67 3.16 17.19
C SER A 36 -5.40 1.70 16.81
N ASP A 37 -6.44 0.99 16.34
CA ASP A 37 -6.32 -0.40 15.93
C ASP A 37 -5.48 -0.56 14.65
N LEU A 38 -5.62 0.37 13.69
CA LEU A 38 -4.82 0.41 12.46
C LEU A 38 -3.34 0.67 12.75
N ILE A 39 -3.04 1.66 13.59
CA ILE A 39 -1.65 1.97 14.01
C ILE A 39 -1.04 0.78 14.76
N LYS A 40 -1.82 0.11 15.61
CA LYS A 40 -1.36 -1.08 16.32
C LYS A 40 -1.03 -2.23 15.36
N ALA A 41 -1.92 -2.52 14.40
CA ALA A 41 -1.72 -3.56 13.40
C ALA A 41 -0.49 -3.26 12.52
N GLU A 42 -0.31 -2.02 12.09
CA GLU A 42 0.86 -1.57 11.33
C GLU A 42 2.16 -1.75 12.14
N ARG A 43 2.14 -1.40 13.42
CA ARG A 43 3.27 -1.61 14.33
C ARG A 43 3.59 -3.10 14.50
N ASP A 44 2.57 -3.95 14.56
CA ASP A 44 2.74 -5.39 14.69
C ASP A 44 3.34 -6.00 13.42
N LEU A 45 2.97 -5.50 12.23
CA LEU A 45 3.64 -5.84 10.97
C LEU A 45 5.15 -5.59 11.04
N PHE A 46 5.54 -4.37 11.40
CA PHE A 46 6.94 -4.00 11.51
C PHE A 46 7.68 -4.81 12.57
N LYS A 47 7.12 -4.97 13.77
CA LYS A 47 7.74 -5.73 14.87
C LYS A 47 7.96 -7.18 14.51
N ASN A 48 7.00 -7.84 13.87
CA ASN A 48 7.15 -9.25 13.47
C ASN A 48 8.23 -9.41 12.41
N TRP A 49 8.27 -8.53 11.41
CA TRP A 49 9.31 -8.52 10.40
C TRP A 49 10.70 -8.32 11.01
N TRP A 50 10.86 -7.31 11.86
CA TRP A 50 12.13 -7.00 12.53
C TRP A 50 12.61 -8.13 13.47
N ARG A 51 11.70 -8.73 14.26
CA ARG A 51 12.03 -9.82 15.18
C ARG A 51 12.55 -11.08 14.50
N GLN A 52 12.24 -11.29 13.24
CA GLN A 52 12.79 -12.38 12.44
C GLN A 52 14.22 -12.11 11.94
N GLY A 53 14.84 -11.02 12.36
CA GLY A 53 16.22 -10.65 12.00
C GLY A 53 16.33 -9.92 10.66
N HIS A 54 15.21 -9.49 10.09
CA HIS A 54 15.21 -8.73 8.84
C HIS A 54 15.67 -7.29 9.07
N GLN A 55 16.35 -6.72 8.07
CA GLN A 55 16.92 -5.37 8.12
C GLN A 55 16.65 -4.60 6.83
N GLY A 56 16.92 -3.29 6.88
CA GLY A 56 16.81 -2.38 5.76
C GLY A 56 15.45 -1.69 5.67
N PHE A 57 15.14 -1.16 4.50
CA PHE A 57 13.94 -0.38 4.23
C PHE A 57 12.84 -1.24 3.60
N ARG A 58 11.60 -1.08 4.09
CA ARG A 58 10.41 -1.70 3.49
C ARG A 58 9.25 -0.70 3.45
N THR A 59 8.39 -0.86 2.47
CA THR A 59 7.10 -0.15 2.43
C THR A 59 6.04 -0.94 3.18
N PHE A 60 4.96 -0.26 3.58
CA PHE A 60 3.79 -0.90 4.16
C PHE A 60 3.27 -2.06 3.29
N SER A 61 3.09 -1.84 1.98
CA SER A 61 2.58 -2.86 1.05
C SER A 61 3.47 -4.09 0.97
N GLN A 62 4.80 -3.91 1.01
CA GLN A 62 5.73 -5.04 1.03
C GLN A 62 5.54 -5.89 2.29
N LEU A 63 5.43 -5.25 3.47
CA LEU A 63 5.23 -5.98 4.72
C LEU A 63 3.84 -6.60 4.83
N TYR A 64 2.81 -5.92 4.31
CA TYR A 64 1.46 -6.46 4.25
C TYR A 64 1.43 -7.76 3.43
N LEU A 65 1.93 -7.75 2.21
CA LEU A 65 1.98 -8.92 1.32
C LEU A 65 2.85 -10.04 1.89
N TRP A 66 3.99 -9.70 2.50
CA TRP A 66 4.85 -10.66 3.20
C TRP A 66 4.09 -11.35 4.36
N SER A 67 3.42 -10.57 5.19
CA SER A 67 2.67 -11.08 6.35
C SER A 67 1.50 -11.99 5.94
N MET A 68 0.87 -11.74 4.80
CA MET A 68 -0.18 -12.62 4.27
C MET A 68 0.36 -14.03 3.97
N GLY A 69 1.57 -14.12 3.39
CA GLY A 69 2.23 -15.40 3.13
C GLY A 69 2.57 -16.17 4.40
N GLU A 70 3.04 -15.47 5.41
CA GLU A 70 3.48 -16.04 6.69
C GLU A 70 2.34 -16.28 7.71
N ARG A 71 1.19 -15.63 7.52
CA ARG A 71 0.02 -15.70 8.44
C ARG A 71 0.33 -15.37 9.90
N ILE A 72 1.30 -14.48 10.16
CA ILE A 72 1.82 -14.18 11.51
C ILE A 72 1.02 -13.06 12.18
N VAL A 73 0.50 -12.09 11.39
CA VAL A 73 -0.16 -10.89 11.89
C VAL A 73 -1.64 -10.91 11.53
N ASP A 74 -2.48 -10.45 12.45
CA ASP A 74 -3.89 -10.21 12.17
C ASP A 74 -4.07 -8.94 11.32
N LEU A 75 -4.37 -9.12 10.04
CA LEU A 75 -4.56 -8.05 9.07
C LEU A 75 -6.03 -7.63 8.90
N ARG A 76 -6.98 -8.20 9.64
CA ARG A 76 -8.41 -7.98 9.41
C ARG A 76 -8.79 -6.50 9.46
N VAL A 77 -8.37 -5.77 10.49
CA VAL A 77 -8.70 -4.34 10.62
C VAL A 77 -8.15 -3.51 9.46
N ILE A 78 -6.94 -3.80 9.00
CA ILE A 78 -6.32 -3.14 7.85
C ILE A 78 -7.08 -3.48 6.57
N LYS A 79 -7.37 -4.75 6.37
CA LYS A 79 -8.11 -5.24 5.20
C LYS A 79 -9.49 -4.61 5.10
N GLU A 80 -10.25 -4.62 6.18
CA GLU A 80 -11.59 -4.03 6.24
C GLU A 80 -11.56 -2.52 5.95
N TYR A 81 -10.61 -1.80 6.55
CA TYR A 81 -10.46 -0.36 6.31
C TYR A 81 -10.12 -0.05 4.84
N LEU A 82 -9.10 -0.69 4.27
CA LEU A 82 -8.69 -0.43 2.89
C LEU A 82 -9.75 -0.87 1.88
N HIS A 83 -10.43 -1.98 2.13
CA HIS A 83 -11.56 -2.42 1.30
C HIS A 83 -12.69 -1.39 1.32
N GLN A 84 -13.05 -0.88 2.49
CA GLN A 84 -14.09 0.17 2.61
C GLN A 84 -13.67 1.45 1.87
N MET A 85 -12.40 1.86 1.96
CA MET A 85 -11.88 2.99 1.20
C MET A 85 -12.02 2.79 -0.32
N ILE A 86 -11.82 1.57 -0.83
CA ILE A 86 -12.04 1.25 -2.25
C ILE A 86 -13.52 1.42 -2.61
N VAL A 87 -14.43 0.89 -1.79
CA VAL A 87 -15.88 0.95 -2.02
C VAL A 87 -16.38 2.41 -1.99
N ASP A 88 -15.85 3.23 -1.10
CA ASP A 88 -16.28 4.62 -0.92
C ASP A 88 -15.78 5.57 -2.02
N GLN A 89 -14.77 5.19 -2.79
CA GLN A 89 -14.24 6.02 -3.87
C GLN A 89 -14.80 5.61 -5.23
N ASP A 90 -15.36 6.62 -5.92
CA ASP A 90 -15.98 6.43 -7.25
C ASP A 90 -15.00 5.83 -8.28
N GLN A 91 -15.40 4.72 -8.87
CA GLN A 91 -14.67 3.97 -9.92
C GLN A 91 -13.29 3.43 -9.51
N ILE A 92 -12.87 3.47 -8.26
CA ILE A 92 -11.53 2.99 -7.87
C ILE A 92 -11.42 1.47 -8.04
N GLN A 93 -12.45 0.71 -7.75
CA GLN A 93 -12.44 -0.75 -7.96
C GLN A 93 -12.22 -1.11 -9.43
N GLU A 94 -12.93 -0.47 -10.35
CA GLU A 94 -12.79 -0.66 -11.80
C GLU A 94 -11.41 -0.22 -12.29
N ILE A 95 -10.88 0.87 -11.74
CA ILE A 95 -9.53 1.36 -12.07
C ILE A 95 -8.47 0.35 -11.62
N ILE A 96 -8.55 -0.19 -10.40
CA ILE A 96 -7.63 -1.20 -9.89
C ILE A 96 -7.65 -2.43 -10.80
N LEU A 97 -8.84 -2.95 -11.11
CA LEU A 97 -9.00 -4.11 -11.98
C LEU A 97 -8.42 -3.88 -13.38
N SER A 98 -8.77 -2.76 -14.01
CA SER A 98 -8.30 -2.43 -15.35
C SER A 98 -6.79 -2.15 -15.39
N LEU A 99 -6.22 -1.50 -14.37
CA LEU A 99 -4.76 -1.35 -14.25
C LEU A 99 -4.07 -2.72 -14.15
N TRP A 100 -4.62 -3.62 -13.35
CA TRP A 100 -4.09 -4.98 -13.22
C TRP A 100 -4.09 -5.73 -14.55
N GLU A 101 -5.23 -5.76 -15.25
CA GLU A 101 -5.40 -6.41 -16.55
C GLU A 101 -4.49 -5.81 -17.64
N ASN A 102 -4.22 -4.52 -17.58
CA ASN A 102 -3.37 -3.78 -18.54
C ASN A 102 -1.92 -3.62 -18.08
N SER A 103 -1.47 -4.38 -17.07
CA SER A 103 -0.09 -4.29 -16.55
C SER A 103 0.33 -2.86 -16.17
N ALA A 104 -0.57 -2.10 -15.56
CA ALA A 104 -0.41 -0.70 -15.15
C ALA A 104 -0.16 0.29 -16.31
N VAL A 105 -0.51 -0.06 -17.54
CA VAL A 105 -0.38 0.84 -18.70
C VAL A 105 -1.57 1.80 -18.75
N LEU A 106 -1.34 3.06 -18.35
CA LEU A 106 -2.40 4.07 -18.20
C LEU A 106 -3.20 4.33 -19.48
N THR A 107 -2.58 4.35 -20.65
CA THR A 107 -3.28 4.60 -21.92
C THR A 107 -4.28 3.49 -22.23
N LYS A 108 -3.91 2.23 -22.05
CA LYS A 108 -4.80 1.08 -22.24
C LYS A 108 -5.93 1.07 -21.21
N THR A 109 -5.59 1.37 -19.95
CA THR A 109 -6.58 1.45 -18.86
C THR A 109 -7.60 2.55 -19.14
N ALA A 110 -7.17 3.74 -19.54
CA ALA A 110 -8.08 4.84 -19.89
C ALA A 110 -9.00 4.48 -21.06
N GLN A 111 -8.48 3.82 -22.11
CA GLN A 111 -9.28 3.33 -23.23
C GLN A 111 -10.31 2.30 -22.79
N GLN A 112 -9.93 1.32 -21.99
CA GLN A 112 -10.83 0.27 -21.48
C GLN A 112 -11.97 0.85 -20.64
N LEU A 113 -11.67 1.89 -19.83
CA LEU A 113 -12.66 2.54 -18.95
C LEU A 113 -13.43 3.69 -19.62
N TYR A 114 -13.18 3.95 -20.91
CA TYR A 114 -13.74 5.10 -21.63
C TYR A 114 -13.50 6.44 -20.93
N LEU A 115 -12.32 6.58 -20.28
CA LEU A 115 -11.89 7.80 -19.62
C LEU A 115 -10.84 8.55 -20.42
N HIS A 116 -10.85 9.88 -20.31
CA HIS A 116 -9.69 10.66 -20.75
C HIS A 116 -8.49 10.37 -19.81
N ARG A 117 -7.28 10.29 -20.37
CA ARG A 117 -6.06 9.99 -19.60
C ARG A 117 -5.88 10.88 -18.36
N ASN A 118 -6.18 12.18 -18.51
CA ASN A 118 -6.07 13.12 -17.38
C ASN A 118 -7.10 12.87 -16.28
N SER A 119 -8.31 12.42 -16.63
CA SER A 119 -9.34 12.05 -15.66
C SER A 119 -8.94 10.79 -14.89
N LEU A 120 -8.37 9.81 -15.57
CA LEU A 120 -7.82 8.63 -14.93
C LEU A 120 -6.67 9.00 -13.98
N GLN A 121 -5.73 9.84 -14.45
CA GLN A 121 -4.60 10.29 -13.64
C GLN A 121 -5.08 11.02 -12.38
N TYR A 122 -6.06 11.93 -12.52
CA TYR A 122 -6.64 12.65 -11.37
C TYR A 122 -7.23 11.69 -10.31
N LYS A 123 -7.96 10.66 -10.74
CA LYS A 123 -8.53 9.66 -9.81
C LYS A 123 -7.44 8.84 -9.10
N ILE A 124 -6.39 8.47 -9.81
CA ILE A 124 -5.22 7.78 -9.26
C ILE A 124 -4.49 8.65 -8.23
N ASP A 125 -4.25 9.93 -8.56
CA ASP A 125 -3.56 10.86 -7.67
C ASP A 125 -4.39 11.12 -6.40
N LYS A 126 -5.70 11.28 -6.54
CA LYS A 126 -6.61 11.41 -5.39
C LYS A 126 -6.59 10.17 -4.49
N TRP A 127 -6.55 8.98 -5.07
CA TRP A 127 -6.40 7.74 -4.29
C TRP A 127 -5.09 7.72 -3.51
N GLU A 128 -3.97 8.10 -4.13
CA GLU A 128 -2.66 8.21 -3.48
C GLU A 128 -2.68 9.23 -2.33
N GLU A 129 -3.30 10.39 -2.52
CA GLU A 129 -3.45 11.39 -1.45
C GLU A 129 -4.23 10.86 -0.25
N LEU A 130 -5.27 10.05 -0.48
CA LEU A 130 -6.14 9.51 0.57
C LEU A 130 -5.52 8.33 1.32
N THR A 131 -4.72 7.53 0.65
CA THR A 131 -4.26 6.24 1.18
C THR A 131 -2.73 6.09 1.25
N GLY A 132 -1.99 6.92 0.51
CA GLY A 132 -0.55 6.72 0.32
C GLY A 132 -0.19 5.56 -0.64
N LEU A 133 -1.18 4.84 -1.17
CA LEU A 133 -0.96 3.71 -2.10
C LEU A 133 -0.89 4.21 -3.54
N GLN A 134 0.23 3.90 -4.20
CA GLN A 134 0.53 4.32 -5.57
C GLN A 134 0.10 3.22 -6.56
N LEU A 135 -1.07 3.37 -7.20
CA LEU A 135 -1.59 2.35 -8.13
C LEU A 135 -0.71 2.10 -9.36
N LYS A 136 0.27 2.95 -9.63
CA LYS A 136 1.28 2.73 -10.67
C LYS A 136 2.47 1.88 -10.20
N GLU A 137 2.63 1.68 -8.91
CA GLU A 137 3.63 0.80 -8.32
C GLU A 137 3.05 -0.61 -8.18
N LEU A 138 3.73 -1.61 -8.75
CA LEU A 138 3.22 -2.99 -8.81
C LEU A 138 2.92 -3.58 -7.43
N THR A 139 3.71 -3.26 -6.42
CA THR A 139 3.49 -3.76 -5.05
C THR A 139 2.21 -3.22 -4.46
N ASP A 140 1.94 -1.92 -4.60
CA ASP A 140 0.73 -1.27 -4.11
C ASP A 140 -0.48 -1.71 -4.92
N LEU A 141 -0.35 -1.82 -6.24
CA LEU A 141 -1.40 -2.36 -7.11
C LEU A 141 -1.75 -3.80 -6.76
N THR A 142 -0.75 -4.65 -6.47
CA THR A 142 -0.97 -6.04 -6.05
C THR A 142 -1.75 -6.11 -4.74
N LEU A 143 -1.42 -5.27 -3.77
CA LEU A 143 -2.16 -5.17 -2.52
C LEU A 143 -3.61 -4.76 -2.79
N CYS A 144 -3.85 -3.70 -3.56
CA CYS A 144 -5.20 -3.22 -3.89
C CYS A 144 -5.99 -4.26 -4.68
N TYR A 145 -5.38 -4.92 -5.65
CA TYR A 145 -6.02 -6.01 -6.42
C TYR A 145 -6.42 -7.17 -5.52
N GLN A 146 -5.56 -7.58 -4.60
CA GLN A 146 -5.87 -8.64 -3.63
C GLN A 146 -7.08 -8.29 -2.75
N LEU A 147 -7.25 -7.01 -2.40
CA LEU A 147 -8.39 -6.56 -1.60
C LEU A 147 -9.73 -6.68 -2.33
N ILE A 148 -9.76 -6.51 -3.66
CA ILE A 148 -10.99 -6.60 -4.47
C ILE A 148 -11.29 -8.01 -4.98
N LEU A 149 -10.34 -8.93 -4.91
CA LEU A 149 -10.54 -10.30 -5.40
C LEU A 149 -11.81 -10.97 -4.88
N PRO A 150 -12.18 -10.88 -3.59
CA PRO A 150 -13.40 -11.51 -3.10
C PRO A 150 -14.68 -10.98 -3.74
N ASP A 151 -14.66 -9.75 -4.27
CA ASP A 151 -15.83 -9.09 -4.86
C ASP A 151 -15.98 -9.43 -6.36
N ILE A 152 -14.89 -9.86 -7.02
CA ILE A 152 -14.85 -10.09 -8.48
C ILE A 152 -14.73 -11.56 -8.87
N ILE A 153 -14.47 -12.46 -7.93
CA ILE A 153 -14.48 -13.91 -8.10
C ILE A 153 -15.77 -14.50 -7.56
#